data_04dcd2c7ed2515f4e3cccb0890c77657
#
_entry.id   04dcd2c7ed2515f4e3cccb0890c77657
#
_cell.length_a   1.000
_cell.length_b   1.000
_cell.length_c   1.000
_cell.angle_alpha   90.00
_cell.angle_beta   90.00
_cell.angle_gamma   90.00
#
_symmetry.space_group_name_H-M   'P 1'
#
loop_
_entity.id
_entity.type
_entity.pdbx_description
1 polymer ?
#
loop_
_entity_poly.entity_id
_entity_poly.type
_entity_poly.pdbx_seq_one_letter_code
_entity_poly.pdbx_strand_id
1 'polypeptide(L)'
;MKIRRFVIIALTLAIALAASVYLFRGIGSGRPAPEAVSPAEDFRPRTIITTDGECDDLNSFIHLLYCSNDLDIRGIVLTSSCYHYGGETPYRWAGEDWMFDYISAYGEVYVSLAERDASYPAPEYLAGITRIGNISAVNDVAASTDGSLLIADEILKNEDSTLYIQCWGGSNTVARALMDIEEQFGKSENWSEMKSELSARIVIYLVSTQDDTYESYIKPVWPEITVLHSVRGFEALAFGWKWNVDKAQAKTLHAGWQLENIIRKNPLAEKYCTYWDEKAYVGELPQYQYGLTEFNLPKYWRILTYHGGIFSYGDFLSEGDSPAFLFLLDGRLENIDSYEISNWGGTFRKVSEHYYVDDFPPADTIGRYLTAINEDFAARIGS
;
A
#
# COMPACT_ATOMS: atom_id res chain seq x y z
N MET A 1 -26.11 -41.41 -26.62
CA MET A 1 -26.33 -40.19 -27.42
C MET A 1 -26.28 -38.87 -26.59
N LYS A 2 -26.57 -38.87 -25.29
CA LYS A 2 -26.54 -37.65 -24.43
C LYS A 2 -25.14 -37.20 -24.04
N ILE A 3 -24.16 -38.04 -23.89
CA ILE A 3 -22.78 -37.70 -23.46
C ILE A 3 -22.00 -37.00 -24.57
N ARG A 4 -22.19 -37.31 -25.83
CA ARG A 4 -21.52 -36.62 -26.95
C ARG A 4 -21.96 -35.16 -27.15
N ARG A 5 -23.20 -34.81 -26.77
CA ARG A 5 -23.67 -33.41 -26.86
C ARG A 5 -23.07 -32.51 -25.76
N PHE A 6 -22.80 -33.05 -24.55
CA PHE A 6 -22.18 -32.27 -23.48
C PHE A 6 -20.70 -31.94 -23.76
N VAL A 7 -19.96 -32.85 -24.37
CA VAL A 7 -18.55 -32.65 -24.73
C VAL A 7 -18.40 -31.61 -25.83
N ILE A 8 -19.31 -31.58 -26.79
CA ILE A 8 -19.27 -30.60 -27.90
C ILE A 8 -19.64 -29.20 -27.42
N ILE A 9 -20.57 -29.05 -26.47
CA ILE A 9 -20.94 -27.75 -25.88
C ILE A 9 -19.80 -27.20 -24.98
N ALA A 10 -19.11 -28.06 -24.23
CA ALA A 10 -17.96 -27.67 -23.43
C ALA A 10 -16.76 -27.23 -24.28
N LEU A 11 -16.51 -27.90 -25.42
CA LEU A 11 -15.45 -27.51 -26.34
C LEU A 11 -15.74 -26.18 -27.07
N THR A 12 -16.99 -25.93 -27.44
CA THR A 12 -17.37 -24.67 -28.11
C THR A 12 -17.34 -23.49 -27.17
N LEU A 13 -17.66 -23.65 -25.87
CA LEU A 13 -17.50 -22.61 -24.87
C LEU A 13 -16.02 -22.31 -24.58
N ALA A 14 -15.16 -23.33 -24.53
CA ALA A 14 -13.72 -23.15 -24.33
C ALA A 14 -13.05 -22.43 -25.51
N ILE A 15 -13.47 -22.70 -26.74
CA ILE A 15 -12.96 -22.03 -27.95
C ILE A 15 -13.48 -20.59 -28.03
N ALA A 16 -14.71 -20.32 -27.60
CA ALA A 16 -15.25 -18.95 -27.54
C ALA A 16 -14.57 -18.08 -26.48
N LEU A 17 -14.20 -18.65 -25.32
CA LEU A 17 -13.39 -17.94 -24.31
C LEU A 17 -11.95 -17.68 -24.78
N ALA A 18 -11.32 -18.64 -25.46
CA ALA A 18 -9.97 -18.47 -26.01
C ALA A 18 -9.95 -17.43 -27.15
N ALA A 19 -10.99 -17.36 -27.98
CA ALA A 19 -11.09 -16.36 -29.05
C ALA A 19 -11.33 -14.94 -28.52
N SER A 20 -12.05 -14.77 -27.41
CA SER A 20 -12.23 -13.45 -26.77
C SER A 20 -10.96 -12.92 -26.15
N VAL A 21 -10.11 -13.80 -25.61
CA VAL A 21 -8.80 -13.40 -25.04
C VAL A 21 -7.81 -13.01 -26.14
N TYR A 22 -7.91 -13.58 -27.34
CA TYR A 22 -7.03 -13.25 -28.48
C TYR A 22 -7.43 -11.97 -29.23
N LEU A 23 -8.70 -11.56 -29.19
CA LEU A 23 -9.19 -10.38 -29.91
C LEU A 23 -8.94 -9.06 -29.15
N PHE A 24 -8.64 -9.10 -27.84
CA PHE A 24 -8.29 -7.90 -27.05
C PHE A 24 -6.80 -7.58 -27.01
N ARG A 25 -5.92 -8.39 -27.63
CA ARG A 25 -4.46 -8.16 -27.67
C ARG A 25 -3.98 -7.21 -28.77
N GLY A 26 -4.84 -6.54 -29.48
CA GLY A 26 -4.51 -5.85 -30.72
C GLY A 26 -4.88 -4.38 -30.86
N ILE A 27 -5.11 -3.61 -29.78
CA ILE A 27 -5.28 -2.16 -29.89
C ILE A 27 -4.40 -1.46 -28.84
N GLY A 28 -3.10 -1.49 -29.05
CA GLY A 28 -2.17 -0.59 -28.43
C GLY A 28 -2.12 0.70 -29.25
N SER A 29 -2.95 1.69 -28.95
CA SER A 29 -2.75 3.03 -29.47
C SER A 29 -1.57 3.66 -28.75
N GLY A 30 -0.38 3.59 -29.36
CA GLY A 30 0.79 4.34 -28.91
C GLY A 30 0.56 5.83 -28.98
N ARG A 31 0.06 6.44 -27.89
CA ARG A 31 0.31 7.85 -27.64
C ARG A 31 1.71 7.94 -27.03
N PRO A 32 2.58 8.85 -27.51
CA PRO A 32 3.82 9.13 -26.83
C PRO A 32 3.48 9.58 -25.40
N ALA A 33 4.18 9.02 -24.40
CA ALA A 33 4.09 9.50 -23.03
C ALA A 33 4.42 11.01 -23.02
N PRO A 34 3.69 11.84 -22.25
CA PRO A 34 4.08 13.23 -22.08
C PRO A 34 5.50 13.29 -21.53
N GLU A 35 6.32 14.21 -22.03
CA GLU A 35 7.67 14.45 -21.51
C GLU A 35 7.57 14.81 -20.03
N ALA A 36 8.25 14.02 -19.19
CA ALA A 36 8.32 14.30 -17.76
C ALA A 36 9.11 15.59 -17.53
N VAL A 37 8.50 16.57 -16.91
CA VAL A 37 9.21 17.73 -16.35
C VAL A 37 9.77 17.26 -15.00
N SER A 38 11.08 17.45 -14.79
CA SER A 38 11.70 17.15 -13.49
C SER A 38 11.08 18.06 -12.42
N PRO A 39 10.74 17.52 -11.22
CA PRO A 39 10.29 18.32 -10.09
C PRO A 39 11.35 19.36 -9.69
N ALA A 40 10.94 20.41 -8.98
CA ALA A 40 11.87 21.29 -8.32
C ALA A 40 12.76 20.49 -7.35
N GLU A 41 14.05 20.82 -7.25
CA GLU A 41 15.06 20.05 -6.51
C GLU A 41 14.70 19.80 -5.02
N ASP A 42 13.74 20.55 -4.46
CA ASP A 42 13.34 20.51 -3.04
C ASP A 42 11.89 20.02 -2.80
N PHE A 43 11.16 19.58 -3.84
CA PHE A 43 9.76 19.18 -3.67
C PHE A 43 9.66 17.79 -3.03
N ARG A 44 8.99 17.74 -1.87
CA ARG A 44 8.65 16.50 -1.17
C ARG A 44 7.15 16.43 -0.94
N PRO A 45 6.46 15.40 -1.45
CA PRO A 45 5.02 15.24 -1.25
C PRO A 45 4.69 15.10 0.23
N ARG A 46 3.71 15.90 0.71
CA ARG A 46 3.17 15.77 2.06
C ARG A 46 2.35 14.51 2.16
N THR A 47 2.65 13.67 3.13
CA THR A 47 1.94 12.39 3.27
C THR A 47 1.69 11.98 4.71
N ILE A 48 0.55 11.31 4.93
CA ILE A 48 0.22 10.55 6.13
C ILE A 48 0.08 9.08 5.74
N ILE A 49 0.63 8.18 6.54
CA ILE A 49 0.51 6.74 6.39
C ILE A 49 -0.43 6.22 7.47
N THR A 50 -1.47 5.46 7.09
CA THR A 50 -2.24 4.64 8.02
C THR A 50 -1.97 3.17 7.75
N THR A 51 -1.69 2.38 8.78
CA THR A 51 -1.21 0.99 8.72
C THR A 51 -1.91 0.13 9.75
N ASP A 52 -2.23 -1.12 9.46
CA ASP A 52 -2.87 -2.05 10.41
C ASP A 52 -1.89 -3.07 11.02
N GLY A 53 -0.61 -3.03 10.60
CA GLY A 53 0.44 -3.87 11.15
C GLY A 53 0.39 -5.32 10.67
N GLU A 54 -0.12 -5.57 9.48
CA GLU A 54 0.06 -6.84 8.79
C GLU A 54 1.54 -7.04 8.42
N CYS A 55 1.91 -8.24 8.07
CA CYS A 55 3.30 -8.60 7.77
C CYS A 55 3.89 -7.84 6.57
N ASP A 56 3.08 -7.49 5.58
CA ASP A 56 3.51 -6.66 4.45
C ASP A 56 3.60 -5.18 4.78
N ASP A 57 2.77 -4.66 5.71
CA ASP A 57 2.97 -3.34 6.31
C ASP A 57 4.36 -3.23 6.94
N LEU A 58 4.79 -4.26 7.71
CA LEU A 58 6.10 -4.25 8.37
C LEU A 58 7.25 -4.09 7.37
N ASN A 59 7.20 -4.82 6.26
CA ASN A 59 8.18 -4.71 5.19
C ASN A 59 8.08 -3.38 4.44
N SER A 60 6.87 -2.97 4.09
CA SER A 60 6.59 -1.68 3.45
C SER A 60 7.08 -0.50 4.30
N PHE A 61 6.96 -0.61 5.63
CA PHE A 61 7.43 0.42 6.54
C PHE A 61 8.96 0.53 6.57
N ILE A 62 9.70 -0.59 6.50
CA ILE A 62 11.15 -0.56 6.35
C ILE A 62 11.54 0.16 5.06
N HIS A 63 10.92 -0.20 3.95
CA HIS A 63 11.19 0.42 2.65
C HIS A 63 10.87 1.93 2.67
N LEU A 64 9.71 2.32 3.25
CA LEU A 64 9.34 3.71 3.47
C LEU A 64 10.41 4.48 4.28
N LEU A 65 10.94 3.90 5.36
CA LEU A 65 11.96 4.55 6.19
C LEU A 65 13.24 4.85 5.40
N TYR A 66 13.64 3.97 4.46
CA TYR A 66 14.75 4.24 3.55
C TYR A 66 14.42 5.25 2.45
N CYS A 67 13.15 5.51 2.18
CA CYS A 67 12.68 6.51 1.22
C CYS A 67 12.22 7.83 1.89
N SER A 68 12.36 7.93 3.21
CA SER A 68 11.79 9.03 3.99
C SER A 68 12.41 10.40 3.70
N ASN A 69 13.60 10.43 3.10
CA ASN A 69 14.24 11.67 2.62
C ASN A 69 13.51 12.32 1.44
N ASP A 70 12.77 11.54 0.65
CA ASP A 70 12.04 12.00 -0.53
C ASP A 70 10.60 12.45 -0.21
N LEU A 71 10.16 12.29 1.06
CA LEU A 71 8.79 12.52 1.49
C LEU A 71 8.74 13.54 2.65
N ASP A 72 7.68 14.33 2.68
CA ASP A 72 7.31 15.15 3.84
C ASP A 72 6.27 14.39 4.68
N ILE A 73 6.75 13.45 5.51
CA ILE A 73 5.89 12.60 6.33
C ILE A 73 5.31 13.41 7.47
N ARG A 74 3.99 13.56 7.52
CA ARG A 74 3.22 14.36 8.48
C ARG A 74 2.52 13.53 9.55
N GLY A 75 2.42 12.22 9.37
CA GLY A 75 1.82 11.31 10.34
C GLY A 75 2.06 9.85 9.98
N ILE A 76 2.21 9.04 11.02
CA ILE A 76 2.25 7.58 10.96
C ILE A 76 1.19 7.10 11.94
N VAL A 77 0.12 6.45 11.46
CA VAL A 77 -1.06 6.18 12.28
C VAL A 77 -1.43 4.71 12.22
N LEU A 78 -1.47 4.05 13.38
CA LEU A 78 -2.00 2.71 13.47
C LEU A 78 -3.52 2.74 13.30
N THR A 79 -4.04 1.92 12.40
CA THR A 79 -5.47 1.77 12.13
C THR A 79 -5.89 0.33 12.27
N SER A 80 -7.11 -0.04 11.92
CA SER A 80 -7.57 -1.41 11.81
C SER A 80 -7.94 -1.77 10.37
N SER A 81 -8.09 -3.06 10.10
CA SER A 81 -8.65 -3.59 8.86
C SER A 81 -9.58 -4.76 9.15
N CYS A 82 -10.17 -5.36 8.11
CA CYS A 82 -10.91 -6.61 8.26
C CYS A 82 -10.00 -7.80 8.63
N TYR A 83 -8.68 -7.63 8.55
CA TYR A 83 -7.70 -8.66 8.86
C TYR A 83 -7.06 -8.45 10.24
N HIS A 84 -6.67 -7.22 10.58
CA HIS A 84 -5.89 -6.87 11.76
C HIS A 84 -6.54 -5.75 12.58
N TYR A 85 -6.78 -6.00 13.87
CA TYR A 85 -7.32 -5.05 14.83
C TYR A 85 -7.05 -5.52 16.27
N GLY A 86 -7.22 -4.65 17.27
CA GLY A 86 -6.92 -4.93 18.67
C GLY A 86 -7.91 -5.83 19.40
N GLY A 87 -8.95 -6.36 18.71
CA GLY A 87 -9.94 -7.29 19.26
C GLY A 87 -9.59 -8.74 19.05
N GLU A 88 -10.57 -9.63 19.26
CA GLU A 88 -10.44 -11.05 18.92
C GLU A 88 -10.47 -11.21 17.38
N THR A 89 -9.35 -11.61 16.82
CA THR A 89 -9.18 -11.87 15.38
C THR A 89 -8.46 -13.20 15.17
N PRO A 90 -8.78 -13.94 14.09
CA PRO A 90 -8.03 -15.14 13.71
C PRO A 90 -6.64 -14.82 13.14
N TYR A 91 -6.36 -13.56 12.88
CA TYR A 91 -5.08 -13.08 12.37
C TYR A 91 -4.25 -12.54 13.51
N ARG A 92 -2.93 -12.68 13.41
CA ARG A 92 -2.06 -12.07 14.39
C ARG A 92 -1.93 -10.58 14.13
N TRP A 93 -2.15 -9.83 15.18
CA TRP A 93 -1.92 -8.39 15.19
C TRP A 93 -0.53 -8.07 15.76
N ALA A 94 0.20 -7.17 15.12
CA ALA A 94 1.55 -6.78 15.55
C ALA A 94 1.58 -6.01 16.89
N GLY A 95 0.42 -5.53 17.35
CA GLY A 95 0.29 -4.72 18.57
C GLY A 95 0.42 -3.23 18.28
N GLU A 96 0.53 -2.43 19.34
CA GLU A 96 0.56 -0.96 19.23
C GLU A 96 1.99 -0.40 19.13
N ASP A 97 2.98 -1.16 19.55
CA ASP A 97 4.36 -0.67 19.72
C ASP A 97 5.27 -0.94 18.52
N TRP A 98 4.85 -1.75 17.57
CA TRP A 98 5.73 -2.22 16.50
C TRP A 98 6.35 -1.08 15.66
N MET A 99 5.61 -0.01 15.38
CA MET A 99 6.12 1.14 14.61
C MET A 99 7.30 1.80 15.33
N PHE A 100 7.21 1.93 16.66
CA PHE A 100 8.29 2.51 17.48
C PHE A 100 9.53 1.63 17.48
N ASP A 101 9.37 0.29 17.48
CA ASP A 101 10.48 -0.65 17.38
C ASP A 101 11.23 -0.53 16.04
N TYR A 102 10.50 -0.27 14.95
CA TYR A 102 11.08 -0.07 13.62
C TYR A 102 11.73 1.30 13.50
N ILE A 103 11.13 2.35 14.05
CA ILE A 103 11.73 3.69 14.14
C ILE A 103 13.00 3.66 15.01
N SER A 104 13.02 2.88 16.09
CA SER A 104 14.21 2.66 16.88
C SER A 104 15.35 2.02 16.08
N ALA A 105 15.04 0.98 15.29
CA ALA A 105 16.01 0.34 14.39
C ALA A 105 16.48 1.28 13.26
N TYR A 106 15.60 2.14 12.75
CA TYR A 106 15.98 3.22 11.85
C TYR A 106 16.99 4.18 12.50
N GLY A 107 16.83 4.48 13.80
CA GLY A 107 17.78 5.29 14.54
C GLY A 107 19.20 4.73 14.54
N GLU A 108 19.38 3.41 14.47
CA GLU A 108 20.70 2.78 14.40
C GLU A 108 21.42 3.01 13.05
N VAL A 109 20.67 3.30 11.98
CA VAL A 109 21.21 3.58 10.63
C VAL A 109 21.12 5.05 10.24
N TYR A 110 20.37 5.86 11.00
CA TYR A 110 20.05 7.25 10.67
C TYR A 110 21.27 8.13 10.43
N VAL A 111 22.32 8.01 11.27
CA VAL A 111 23.54 8.85 11.12
C VAL A 111 24.16 8.65 9.73
N SER A 112 24.29 7.40 9.30
CA SER A 112 24.83 7.09 7.98
C SER A 112 23.91 7.57 6.83
N LEU A 113 22.59 7.50 7.02
CA LEU A 113 21.63 8.01 6.06
C LEU A 113 21.70 9.54 5.96
N ALA A 114 21.71 10.24 7.09
CA ALA A 114 21.75 11.69 7.14
C ALA A 114 23.09 12.30 6.68
N GLU A 115 24.19 11.57 6.79
CA GLU A 115 25.49 11.97 6.21
C GLU A 115 25.46 11.96 4.67
N ARG A 116 24.62 11.11 4.07
CA ARG A 116 24.43 11.03 2.61
C ARG A 116 23.44 12.05 2.10
N ASP A 117 22.35 12.20 2.83
CA ASP A 117 21.29 13.16 2.53
C ASP A 117 20.67 13.70 3.82
N ALA A 118 20.92 14.97 4.09
CA ALA A 118 20.41 15.66 5.28
C ALA A 118 18.88 15.79 5.33
N SER A 119 18.17 15.39 4.27
CA SER A 119 16.71 15.39 4.21
C SER A 119 16.07 14.21 4.94
N TYR A 120 16.85 13.19 5.34
CA TYR A 120 16.32 12.12 6.18
C TYR A 120 15.80 12.67 7.52
N PRO A 121 14.53 12.38 7.89
CA PRO A 121 13.97 12.86 9.14
C PRO A 121 14.63 12.17 10.34
N ALA A 122 14.82 12.93 11.43
CA ALA A 122 15.35 12.37 12.67
C ALA A 122 14.38 11.32 13.26
N PRO A 123 14.88 10.23 13.88
CA PRO A 123 14.03 9.21 14.51
C PRO A 123 13.04 9.79 15.53
N GLU A 124 13.46 10.79 16.29
CA GLU A 124 12.63 11.49 17.28
C GLU A 124 11.46 12.24 16.62
N TYR A 125 11.68 12.78 15.42
CA TYR A 125 10.60 13.40 14.64
C TYR A 125 9.57 12.35 14.22
N LEU A 126 10.01 11.24 13.64
CA LEU A 126 9.12 10.16 13.21
C LEU A 126 8.33 9.58 14.40
N ALA A 127 8.98 9.33 15.53
CA ALA A 127 8.31 8.90 16.75
C ALA A 127 7.31 9.96 17.25
N GLY A 128 7.66 11.23 17.13
CA GLY A 128 6.82 12.36 17.53
C GLY A 128 5.54 12.53 16.73
N ILE A 129 5.49 12.02 15.48
CA ILE A 129 4.30 12.05 14.60
C ILE A 129 3.60 10.67 14.50
N THR A 130 4.04 9.67 15.26
CA THR A 130 3.40 8.36 15.32
C THR A 130 2.27 8.35 16.33
N ARG A 131 1.07 7.89 15.94
CA ARG A 131 -0.13 7.88 16.78
C ARG A 131 -0.92 6.58 16.62
N ILE A 132 -1.66 6.24 17.68
CA ILE A 132 -2.66 5.17 17.65
C ILE A 132 -3.98 5.77 17.18
N GLY A 133 -4.56 5.16 16.15
CA GLY A 133 -5.83 5.52 15.59
C GLY A 133 -6.97 4.61 16.09
N ASN A 134 -7.94 4.37 15.24
CA ASN A 134 -9.11 3.56 15.55
C ASN A 134 -8.82 2.08 15.26
N ILE A 135 -8.53 1.30 16.31
CA ILE A 135 -7.98 -0.05 16.21
C ILE A 135 -8.82 -1.14 16.89
N SER A 136 -9.93 -0.77 17.54
CA SER A 136 -10.66 -1.70 18.42
C SER A 136 -11.46 -2.77 17.67
N ALA A 137 -11.85 -2.48 16.43
CA ALA A 137 -12.65 -3.36 15.58
C ALA A 137 -12.55 -2.96 14.11
N VAL A 138 -13.03 -3.83 13.23
CA VAL A 138 -13.28 -3.47 11.82
C VAL A 138 -14.29 -2.32 11.76
N ASN A 139 -14.05 -1.34 10.88
CA ASN A 139 -14.92 -0.15 10.73
C ASN A 139 -15.02 0.72 12.00
N ASP A 140 -14.08 0.64 12.91
CA ASP A 140 -14.12 1.45 14.13
C ASP A 140 -13.98 2.94 13.81
N VAL A 141 -15.08 3.67 14.04
CA VAL A 141 -15.20 5.14 13.94
C VAL A 141 -15.90 5.73 15.15
N ALA A 142 -16.00 4.94 16.25
CA ALA A 142 -16.88 5.24 17.38
C ALA A 142 -16.48 6.51 18.14
N ALA A 143 -15.20 6.80 18.23
CA ALA A 143 -14.67 7.95 18.95
C ALA A 143 -13.43 8.52 18.27
N SER A 144 -13.15 9.79 18.51
CA SER A 144 -11.88 10.42 18.14
C SER A 144 -10.72 9.75 18.88
N THR A 145 -9.61 9.60 18.20
CA THR A 145 -8.36 9.06 18.72
C THR A 145 -7.22 10.05 18.46
N ASP A 146 -6.08 9.86 19.09
CA ASP A 146 -4.90 10.69 18.79
C ASP A 146 -4.52 10.62 17.31
N GLY A 147 -4.73 9.45 16.67
CA GLY A 147 -4.50 9.26 15.24
C GLY A 147 -5.52 10.00 14.37
N SER A 148 -6.82 9.92 14.65
CA SER A 148 -7.84 10.64 13.88
C SER A 148 -7.69 12.16 14.04
N LEU A 149 -7.37 12.63 15.24
CA LEU A 149 -7.13 14.06 15.49
C LEU A 149 -5.88 14.57 14.78
N LEU A 150 -4.78 13.80 14.73
CA LEU A 150 -3.60 14.17 13.96
C LEU A 150 -3.94 14.31 12.46
N ILE A 151 -4.69 13.37 11.89
CA ILE A 151 -5.13 13.44 10.49
C ILE A 151 -6.01 14.67 10.27
N ALA A 152 -6.98 14.93 11.16
CA ALA A 152 -7.87 16.09 11.06
C ALA A 152 -7.09 17.40 11.13
N ASP A 153 -6.14 17.52 12.05
CA ASP A 153 -5.29 18.70 12.20
C ASP A 153 -4.44 18.95 10.94
N GLU A 154 -3.87 17.89 10.32
CA GLU A 154 -3.10 18.03 9.08
C GLU A 154 -3.98 18.44 7.89
N ILE A 155 -5.21 17.93 7.80
CA ILE A 155 -6.20 18.34 6.79
C ILE A 155 -6.58 19.82 6.95
N LEU A 156 -6.74 20.28 8.19
CA LEU A 156 -7.16 21.65 8.50
C LEU A 156 -6.03 22.69 8.31
N LYS A 157 -4.77 22.27 8.21
CA LYS A 157 -3.68 23.20 7.93
C LYS A 157 -3.88 23.90 6.60
N ASN A 158 -3.72 25.21 6.61
CA ASN A 158 -3.82 26.02 5.40
C ASN A 158 -2.48 26.00 4.63
N GLU A 159 -2.21 24.85 4.00
CA GLU A 159 -1.05 24.66 3.13
C GLU A 159 -1.51 24.46 1.69
N ASP A 160 -0.84 25.07 0.73
CA ASP A 160 -1.24 25.05 -0.69
C ASP A 160 -0.92 23.69 -1.36
N SER A 161 -0.05 22.87 -0.75
CA SER A 161 0.33 21.56 -1.28
C SER A 161 -0.68 20.47 -0.96
N THR A 162 -0.85 19.53 -1.88
CA THR A 162 -1.71 18.35 -1.69
C THR A 162 -1.21 17.49 -0.52
N LEU A 163 -2.15 17.03 0.31
CA LEU A 163 -1.91 16.01 1.34
C LEU A 163 -2.32 14.65 0.80
N TYR A 164 -1.35 13.74 0.68
CA TYR A 164 -1.58 12.35 0.30
C TYR A 164 -1.77 11.50 1.56
N ILE A 165 -2.94 10.87 1.70
CA ILE A 165 -3.25 9.97 2.80
C ILE A 165 -3.22 8.54 2.27
N GLN A 166 -2.26 7.76 2.71
CA GLN A 166 -2.05 6.37 2.31
C GLN A 166 -2.78 5.44 3.28
N CYS A 167 -3.76 4.70 2.80
CA CYS A 167 -4.45 3.68 3.58
C CYS A 167 -3.87 2.30 3.23
N TRP A 168 -2.97 1.81 4.07
CA TRP A 168 -2.37 0.48 3.97
C TRP A 168 -3.29 -0.58 4.58
N GLY A 169 -4.01 -0.24 5.66
CA GLY A 169 -5.11 -1.00 6.21
C GLY A 169 -6.48 -0.42 5.84
N GLY A 170 -7.42 -0.46 6.78
CA GLY A 170 -8.74 0.15 6.61
C GLY A 170 -8.69 1.68 6.55
N SER A 171 -9.73 2.28 6.00
CA SER A 171 -9.91 3.72 5.92
C SER A 171 -10.62 4.33 7.14
N ASN A 172 -10.91 3.52 8.16
CA ASN A 172 -11.73 3.89 9.31
C ASN A 172 -11.19 5.07 10.14
N THR A 173 -9.87 5.13 10.39
CA THR A 173 -9.28 6.26 11.12
C THR A 173 -9.32 7.55 10.29
N VAL A 174 -9.17 7.47 8.97
CA VAL A 174 -9.37 8.61 8.06
C VAL A 174 -10.83 9.05 8.05
N ALA A 175 -11.76 8.10 8.00
CA ALA A 175 -13.19 8.40 8.10
C ALA A 175 -13.52 9.10 9.42
N ARG A 176 -12.95 8.65 10.57
CA ARG A 176 -13.15 9.31 11.86
C ARG A 176 -12.57 10.74 11.85
N ALA A 177 -11.42 10.96 11.29
CA ALA A 177 -10.84 12.30 11.16
C ALA A 177 -11.75 13.26 10.36
N LEU A 178 -12.32 12.78 9.25
CA LEU A 178 -13.29 13.55 8.47
C LEU A 178 -14.60 13.79 9.24
N MET A 179 -15.06 12.85 10.06
CA MET A 179 -16.19 13.04 10.97
C MET A 179 -15.87 14.08 12.05
N ASP A 180 -14.67 14.06 12.62
CA ASP A 180 -14.22 15.06 13.61
C ASP A 180 -14.30 16.49 13.03
N ILE A 181 -13.84 16.67 11.80
CA ILE A 181 -13.93 17.96 11.08
C ILE A 181 -15.41 18.36 10.86
N GLU A 182 -16.26 17.41 10.42
CA GLU A 182 -17.67 17.67 10.19
C GLU A 182 -18.43 18.01 11.50
N GLU A 183 -18.12 17.31 12.59
CA GLU A 183 -18.68 17.58 13.91
C GLU A 183 -18.31 18.99 14.41
N GLN A 184 -17.09 19.43 14.14
CA GLN A 184 -16.58 20.73 14.55
C GLN A 184 -17.13 21.88 13.69
N PHE A 185 -17.17 21.73 12.37
CA PHE A 185 -17.44 22.81 11.43
C PHE A 185 -18.73 22.69 10.65
N GLY A 186 -19.39 21.54 10.66
CA GLY A 186 -20.56 21.24 9.81
C GLY A 186 -21.78 22.13 10.02
N LYS A 187 -21.81 22.91 11.10
CA LYS A 187 -22.87 23.90 11.39
C LYS A 187 -22.48 25.34 11.03
N SER A 188 -21.26 25.58 10.55
CA SER A 188 -20.82 26.91 10.13
C SER A 188 -21.51 27.34 8.83
N GLU A 189 -21.70 28.64 8.66
CA GLU A 189 -22.36 29.20 7.46
C GLU A 189 -21.58 28.91 6.16
N ASN A 190 -20.26 28.82 6.26
CA ASN A 190 -19.35 28.56 5.14
C ASN A 190 -18.95 27.09 5.00
N TRP A 191 -19.63 26.16 5.67
CA TRP A 191 -19.23 24.73 5.69
C TRP A 191 -19.08 24.13 4.28
N SER A 192 -20.00 24.41 3.39
CA SER A 192 -19.98 23.84 2.03
C SER A 192 -18.72 24.28 1.25
N GLU A 193 -18.34 25.56 1.37
CA GLU A 193 -17.15 26.12 0.73
C GLU A 193 -15.88 25.52 1.36
N MET A 194 -15.78 25.56 2.69
CA MET A 194 -14.67 24.97 3.43
C MET A 194 -14.47 23.49 3.09
N LYS A 195 -15.54 22.71 3.04
CA LYS A 195 -15.51 21.27 2.72
C LYS A 195 -14.97 21.02 1.32
N SER A 196 -15.40 21.81 0.33
CA SER A 196 -14.91 21.73 -1.04
C SER A 196 -13.43 22.09 -1.12
N GLU A 197 -12.99 23.17 -0.46
CA GLU A 197 -11.58 23.57 -0.38
C GLU A 197 -10.69 22.50 0.28
N LEU A 198 -11.15 21.89 1.39
CA LEU A 198 -10.44 20.80 2.04
C LEU A 198 -10.35 19.59 1.12
N SER A 199 -11.46 19.20 0.50
CA SER A 199 -11.51 18.03 -0.39
C SER A 199 -10.55 18.16 -1.58
N ALA A 200 -10.45 19.37 -2.15
CA ALA A 200 -9.58 19.64 -3.30
C ALA A 200 -8.08 19.48 -3.00
N ARG A 201 -7.69 19.50 -1.71
CA ARG A 201 -6.30 19.38 -1.26
C ARG A 201 -5.93 17.99 -0.75
N ILE A 202 -6.87 17.04 -0.79
CA ILE A 202 -6.68 15.67 -0.27
C ILE A 202 -6.69 14.68 -1.41
N VAL A 203 -5.71 13.78 -1.40
CA VAL A 203 -5.70 12.57 -2.21
C VAL A 203 -5.57 11.37 -1.28
N ILE A 204 -6.52 10.44 -1.35
CA ILE A 204 -6.47 9.19 -0.60
C ILE A 204 -5.99 8.08 -1.54
N TYR A 205 -4.91 7.38 -1.16
CA TYR A 205 -4.49 6.17 -1.83
C TYR A 205 -4.97 4.97 -1.01
N LEU A 206 -5.86 4.16 -1.58
CA LEU A 206 -6.37 2.94 -0.95
C LEU A 206 -5.62 1.72 -1.50
N VAL A 207 -4.98 0.95 -0.62
CA VAL A 207 -4.44 -0.36 -0.95
C VAL A 207 -5.54 -1.39 -0.72
N SER A 208 -6.21 -1.81 -1.80
CA SER A 208 -7.38 -2.69 -1.75
C SER A 208 -8.56 -2.07 -0.98
N THR A 209 -9.55 -2.89 -0.65
CA THR A 209 -10.68 -2.55 0.22
C THR A 209 -10.58 -3.40 1.47
N GLN A 210 -10.16 -2.79 2.57
CA GLN A 210 -9.88 -3.52 3.81
C GLN A 210 -10.87 -3.23 4.94
N ASP A 211 -11.82 -2.32 4.70
CA ASP A 211 -13.00 -2.07 5.52
C ASP A 211 -14.12 -1.41 4.70
N ASP A 212 -15.27 -1.14 5.31
CA ASP A 212 -16.44 -0.57 4.63
C ASP A 212 -16.49 0.96 4.70
N THR A 213 -15.59 1.63 5.43
CA THR A 213 -15.76 3.05 5.79
C THR A 213 -15.57 4.00 4.60
N TYR A 214 -14.77 3.60 3.59
CA TYR A 214 -14.72 4.36 2.35
C TYR A 214 -16.07 4.38 1.64
N GLU A 215 -16.69 3.22 1.40
CA GLU A 215 -17.97 3.11 0.68
C GLU A 215 -19.14 3.65 1.50
N SER A 216 -19.14 3.47 2.83
CA SER A 216 -20.26 3.84 3.70
C SER A 216 -20.24 5.30 4.14
N TYR A 217 -19.07 5.95 4.20
CA TYR A 217 -18.95 7.31 4.71
C TYR A 217 -18.13 8.23 3.79
N ILE A 218 -16.86 7.92 3.51
CA ILE A 218 -15.98 8.87 2.79
C ILE A 218 -16.57 9.21 1.42
N LYS A 219 -16.87 8.22 0.62
CA LYS A 219 -17.40 8.40 -0.74
C LYS A 219 -18.75 9.15 -0.80
N PRO A 220 -19.78 8.81 -0.02
CA PRO A 220 -21.07 9.54 -0.08
C PRO A 220 -21.05 10.90 0.58
N VAL A 221 -20.21 11.10 1.60
CA VAL A 221 -20.19 12.35 2.38
C VAL A 221 -19.12 13.32 1.84
N TRP A 222 -17.97 12.85 1.41
CA TRP A 222 -16.84 13.64 0.90
C TRP A 222 -16.51 13.32 -0.58
N PRO A 223 -17.50 13.42 -1.51
CA PRO A 223 -17.35 12.92 -2.89
C PRO A 223 -16.31 13.68 -3.74
N GLU A 224 -15.85 14.85 -3.30
CA GLU A 224 -14.87 15.68 -4.00
C GLU A 224 -13.41 15.34 -3.61
N ILE A 225 -13.19 14.47 -2.61
CA ILE A 225 -11.85 13.94 -2.32
C ILE A 225 -11.41 13.03 -3.46
N THR A 226 -10.22 13.27 -3.98
CA THR A 226 -9.64 12.39 -5.01
C THR A 226 -9.16 11.08 -4.38
N VAL A 227 -9.55 9.96 -4.97
CA VAL A 227 -9.19 8.62 -4.49
C VAL A 227 -8.49 7.83 -5.59
N LEU A 228 -7.31 7.33 -5.28
CA LEU A 228 -6.53 6.36 -6.05
C LEU A 228 -6.70 4.99 -5.40
N HIS A 229 -7.43 4.10 -6.02
CA HIS A 229 -7.75 2.79 -5.47
C HIS A 229 -6.96 1.70 -6.20
N SER A 230 -5.93 1.17 -5.55
CA SER A 230 -5.19 0.01 -6.04
C SER A 230 -5.96 -1.27 -5.71
N VAL A 231 -6.66 -1.81 -6.71
CA VAL A 231 -7.50 -3.01 -6.59
C VAL A 231 -6.71 -4.27 -6.90
N ARG A 232 -5.76 -4.18 -7.83
CA ARG A 232 -4.98 -5.31 -8.31
C ARG A 232 -3.50 -5.00 -8.52
N GLY A 233 -3.15 -3.76 -8.84
CA GLY A 233 -1.77 -3.40 -9.15
C GLY A 233 -0.80 -3.75 -8.03
N PHE A 234 -1.21 -3.55 -6.77
CA PHE A 234 -0.44 -3.87 -5.57
C PHE A 234 -0.04 -5.35 -5.49
N GLU A 235 -0.80 -6.27 -6.09
CA GLU A 235 -0.49 -7.72 -6.09
C GLU A 235 0.86 -8.05 -6.74
N ALA A 236 1.48 -7.13 -7.49
CA ALA A 236 2.84 -7.28 -8.01
C ALA A 236 3.89 -7.37 -6.89
N LEU A 237 3.64 -6.68 -5.76
CA LEU A 237 4.47 -6.67 -4.56
C LEU A 237 3.82 -7.41 -3.37
N ALA A 238 2.64 -8.00 -3.55
CA ALA A 238 1.97 -8.77 -2.50
C ALA A 238 2.37 -10.25 -2.49
N PHE A 239 1.90 -10.98 -1.50
CA PHE A 239 2.23 -12.38 -1.22
C PHE A 239 2.19 -13.35 -2.42
N GLY A 240 1.38 -13.11 -3.40
CA GLY A 240 1.21 -14.00 -4.58
C GLY A 240 2.03 -13.61 -5.81
N TRP A 241 3.06 -12.80 -5.70
CA TRP A 241 3.77 -12.21 -6.82
C TRP A 241 4.22 -13.21 -7.91
N LYS A 242 4.61 -14.46 -7.56
CA LYS A 242 5.01 -15.48 -8.56
C LYS A 242 3.93 -15.84 -9.57
N TRP A 243 2.66 -15.56 -9.28
CA TRP A 243 1.54 -15.76 -10.22
C TRP A 243 1.11 -14.46 -10.89
N ASN A 244 1.51 -13.33 -10.34
CA ASN A 244 1.02 -12.01 -10.72
C ASN A 244 1.98 -11.27 -11.64
N VAL A 245 3.27 -11.68 -11.68
CA VAL A 245 4.28 -11.04 -12.53
C VAL A 245 5.06 -12.06 -13.36
N ASP A 246 5.69 -11.61 -14.44
CA ASP A 246 6.48 -12.45 -15.31
C ASP A 246 7.83 -12.83 -14.66
N LYS A 247 8.41 -13.98 -15.06
CA LYS A 247 9.72 -14.43 -14.55
C LYS A 247 10.83 -13.39 -14.75
N ALA A 248 10.75 -12.60 -15.81
CA ALA A 248 11.74 -11.56 -16.09
C ALA A 248 11.60 -10.39 -15.11
N GLN A 249 10.38 -10.06 -14.72
CA GLN A 249 10.05 -9.01 -13.74
C GLN A 249 10.40 -9.45 -12.30
N ALA A 250 10.24 -10.73 -12.00
CA ALA A 250 10.45 -11.29 -10.67
C ALA A 250 11.92 -11.49 -10.27
N LYS A 251 12.90 -11.11 -11.08
CA LYS A 251 14.34 -11.41 -10.85
C LYS A 251 14.82 -10.96 -9.47
N THR A 252 14.43 -9.77 -9.06
CA THR A 252 14.84 -9.17 -7.79
C THR A 252 14.03 -9.68 -6.58
N LEU A 253 12.95 -10.43 -6.82
CA LEU A 253 12.12 -11.03 -5.78
C LEU A 253 12.57 -12.42 -5.33
N HIS A 254 13.53 -13.02 -6.03
CA HIS A 254 14.05 -14.33 -5.66
C HIS A 254 15.13 -14.27 -4.59
N ALA A 255 15.20 -15.33 -3.78
CA ALA A 255 16.07 -15.47 -2.62
C ALA A 255 17.54 -15.11 -2.88
N GLY A 256 18.09 -15.49 -4.02
CA GLY A 256 19.49 -15.16 -4.35
C GLY A 256 19.75 -13.66 -4.35
N TRP A 257 18.87 -12.91 -4.98
CA TRP A 257 18.98 -11.46 -5.06
C TRP A 257 18.61 -10.79 -3.72
N GLN A 258 17.54 -11.23 -3.06
CA GLN A 258 17.06 -10.67 -1.79
C GLN A 258 18.13 -10.81 -0.69
N LEU A 259 18.70 -12.01 -0.52
CA LEU A 259 19.73 -12.28 0.48
C LEU A 259 21.04 -11.51 0.19
N GLU A 260 21.35 -11.27 -1.08
CA GLU A 260 22.55 -10.54 -1.47
C GLU A 260 22.38 -9.01 -1.27
N ASN A 261 21.20 -8.46 -1.54
CA ASN A 261 21.04 -7.01 -1.68
C ASN A 261 20.23 -6.35 -0.57
N ILE A 262 19.27 -7.04 0.04
CA ILE A 262 18.34 -6.47 1.05
C ILE A 262 18.63 -7.04 2.44
N ILE A 263 18.55 -8.36 2.57
CA ILE A 263 18.50 -9.04 3.85
C ILE A 263 19.81 -8.91 4.63
N ARG A 264 19.72 -8.57 5.93
CA ARG A 264 20.86 -8.57 6.88
C ARG A 264 21.99 -7.60 6.54
N LYS A 265 21.70 -6.52 5.84
CA LYS A 265 22.72 -5.51 5.50
C LYS A 265 23.08 -4.61 6.68
N ASN A 266 22.09 -4.32 7.53
CA ASN A 266 22.22 -3.45 8.70
C ASN A 266 21.03 -3.69 9.66
N PRO A 267 21.00 -3.12 10.87
CA PRO A 267 19.98 -3.39 11.89
C PRO A 267 18.53 -3.19 11.41
N LEU A 268 18.24 -2.18 10.61
CA LEU A 268 16.89 -1.96 10.07
C LEU A 268 16.54 -3.04 9.02
N ALA A 269 17.44 -3.31 8.08
CA ALA A 269 17.26 -4.34 7.07
C ALA A 269 17.22 -5.78 7.66
N GLU A 270 17.75 -5.99 8.86
CA GLU A 270 17.59 -7.25 9.59
C GLU A 270 16.15 -7.55 9.98
N LYS A 271 15.29 -6.53 10.11
CA LYS A 271 13.86 -6.70 10.40
C LYS A 271 13.05 -7.09 9.17
N TYR A 272 13.61 -6.95 7.96
CA TYR A 272 12.92 -7.26 6.71
C TYR A 272 12.66 -8.77 6.58
N CYS A 273 11.42 -9.10 6.29
CA CYS A 273 10.88 -10.44 6.33
C CYS A 273 10.86 -11.09 4.95
N THR A 274 11.22 -12.37 4.87
CA THR A 274 11.19 -13.19 3.65
C THR A 274 10.36 -14.46 3.83
N TYR A 275 10.05 -15.17 2.75
CA TYR A 275 9.42 -16.47 2.86
C TYR A 275 10.27 -17.43 3.67
N TRP A 276 9.62 -18.15 4.59
CA TRP A 276 10.18 -19.17 5.48
C TRP A 276 11.28 -18.65 6.42
N ASP A 277 11.41 -17.34 6.57
CA ASP A 277 12.21 -16.74 7.62
C ASP A 277 11.43 -16.80 8.94
N GLU A 278 12.02 -17.43 9.99
CA GLU A 278 11.39 -17.49 11.32
C GLU A 278 11.12 -16.10 11.91
N LYS A 279 11.85 -15.08 11.47
CA LYS A 279 11.62 -13.68 11.87
C LYS A 279 10.38 -13.07 11.22
N ALA A 280 10.14 -13.37 9.93
CA ALA A 280 8.97 -12.94 9.18
C ALA A 280 7.68 -13.35 9.88
N TYR A 281 7.77 -14.49 10.50
CA TYR A 281 6.66 -15.13 11.16
C TYR A 281 6.76 -15.06 12.69
N VAL A 282 7.46 -14.06 13.25
CA VAL A 282 7.33 -13.84 14.68
C VAL A 282 5.86 -13.57 14.96
N GLY A 283 5.11 -14.71 14.83
CA GLY A 283 3.76 -14.93 15.07
C GLY A 283 2.78 -14.83 13.93
N GLU A 284 3.20 -14.70 12.73
CA GLU A 284 2.38 -14.95 11.55
C GLU A 284 2.85 -16.22 10.86
N LEU A 285 2.61 -17.37 11.50
CA LEU A 285 2.63 -18.61 10.74
C LEU A 285 1.63 -18.43 9.58
N PRO A 286 1.85 -19.05 8.40
CA PRO A 286 0.93 -18.95 7.26
C PRO A 286 -0.54 -19.19 7.62
N GLN A 287 -0.78 -19.98 8.67
CA GLN A 287 -2.12 -20.20 9.21
C GLN A 287 -2.75 -18.95 9.82
N TYR A 288 -1.99 -18.06 10.43
CA TYR A 288 -2.50 -16.83 11.02
C TYR A 288 -2.72 -15.76 9.95
N GLN A 289 -1.80 -15.62 9.04
CA GLN A 289 -1.87 -14.69 7.92
C GLN A 289 -3.12 -14.92 7.04
N TYR A 290 -3.55 -16.18 6.86
CA TYR A 290 -4.72 -16.51 6.04
C TYR A 290 -5.94 -16.91 6.86
N GLY A 291 -5.99 -16.63 8.17
CA GLY A 291 -7.08 -17.02 9.06
C GLY A 291 -7.23 -18.52 9.19
N LEU A 292 -6.14 -19.28 9.11
CA LEU A 292 -6.14 -20.73 9.13
C LEU A 292 -6.00 -21.22 10.56
N THR A 293 -7.12 -21.63 11.13
CA THR A 293 -7.15 -22.39 12.36
C THR A 293 -6.99 -23.89 12.06
N GLU A 294 -6.70 -24.69 13.09
CA GLU A 294 -6.68 -26.15 12.98
C GLU A 294 -7.99 -26.74 12.40
N PHE A 295 -9.12 -26.04 12.53
CA PHE A 295 -10.40 -26.40 11.94
C PHE A 295 -10.49 -26.13 10.42
N ASN A 296 -9.57 -25.34 9.86
CA ASN A 296 -9.50 -25.00 8.43
C ASN A 296 -8.42 -25.80 7.69
N LEU A 297 -7.97 -26.93 8.23
CA LEU A 297 -6.89 -27.77 7.70
C LEU A 297 -6.98 -28.06 6.19
N PRO A 298 -8.16 -28.34 5.58
CA PRO A 298 -8.25 -28.56 4.14
C PRO A 298 -7.92 -27.29 3.33
N LYS A 299 -8.24 -26.11 3.86
CA LYS A 299 -7.91 -24.81 3.25
C LYS A 299 -6.41 -24.52 3.43
N TYR A 300 -5.84 -24.89 4.59
CA TYR A 300 -4.42 -24.82 4.90
C TYR A 300 -3.57 -25.69 3.93
N TRP A 301 -3.94 -26.96 3.70
CA TRP A 301 -3.28 -27.82 2.70
C TRP A 301 -3.30 -27.18 1.30
N ARG A 302 -4.39 -26.57 0.95
CA ARG A 302 -4.52 -25.89 -0.35
C ARG A 302 -3.60 -24.66 -0.43
N ILE A 303 -3.43 -23.91 0.64
CA ILE A 303 -2.51 -22.76 0.71
C ILE A 303 -1.07 -23.24 0.80
N LEU A 304 -0.73 -24.25 1.62
CA LEU A 304 0.60 -24.83 1.67
C LEU A 304 1.03 -25.45 0.32
N THR A 305 0.12 -26.13 -0.37
CA THR A 305 0.42 -26.63 -1.72
C THR A 305 0.49 -25.50 -2.74
N TYR A 306 -0.27 -24.45 -2.54
CA TYR A 306 -0.31 -23.30 -3.43
C TYR A 306 0.91 -22.39 -3.23
N HIS A 307 1.31 -22.09 -1.98
CA HIS A 307 2.44 -21.25 -1.64
C HIS A 307 3.70 -22.05 -1.29
N GLY A 308 3.60 -23.06 -0.46
CA GLY A 308 4.74 -23.78 0.12
C GLY A 308 5.58 -24.61 -0.84
N GLY A 309 5.02 -25.05 -1.99
CA GLY A 309 5.78 -25.77 -3.02
C GLY A 309 6.48 -24.89 -4.03
N ILE A 310 6.26 -23.58 -3.99
CA ILE A 310 6.71 -22.64 -5.03
C ILE A 310 7.72 -21.65 -4.50
N PHE A 311 7.58 -21.20 -3.25
CA PHE A 311 8.49 -20.25 -2.62
C PHE A 311 9.65 -20.94 -1.88
N SER A 312 10.84 -20.36 -2.00
CA SER A 312 12.06 -20.79 -1.33
C SER A 312 12.33 -19.91 -0.11
N TYR A 313 13.08 -20.44 0.86
CA TYR A 313 13.61 -19.62 1.96
C TYR A 313 14.40 -18.44 1.40
N GLY A 314 14.07 -17.24 1.89
CA GLY A 314 14.69 -16.01 1.44
C GLY A 314 14.06 -15.38 0.20
N ASP A 315 13.05 -15.99 -0.44
CA ASP A 315 12.24 -15.30 -1.45
C ASP A 315 11.53 -14.09 -0.81
N PHE A 316 11.38 -13.01 -1.56
CA PHE A 316 10.57 -11.86 -1.18
C PHE A 316 9.21 -12.30 -0.66
N LEU A 317 8.78 -11.76 0.47
CA LEU A 317 7.51 -12.12 1.08
C LEU A 317 6.38 -11.27 0.50
N SER A 318 6.30 -10.04 0.92
CA SER A 318 5.28 -9.06 0.53
C SER A 318 5.69 -7.66 0.94
N GLU A 319 5.31 -6.70 0.15
CA GLU A 319 5.24 -5.27 0.40
C GLU A 319 3.99 -4.72 -0.29
N GLY A 320 2.82 -5.31 0.01
CA GLY A 320 1.57 -4.96 -0.65
C GLY A 320 1.20 -3.48 -0.55
N ASP A 321 1.70 -2.78 0.46
CA ASP A 321 1.39 -1.38 0.75
C ASP A 321 2.40 -0.38 0.16
N SER A 322 3.60 -0.87 -0.20
CA SER A 322 4.65 -0.02 -0.78
C SER A 322 4.20 0.78 -2.00
N PRO A 323 3.30 0.31 -2.89
CA PRO A 323 2.80 1.10 -4.00
C PRO A 323 2.26 2.47 -3.59
N ALA A 324 1.71 2.62 -2.40
CA ALA A 324 1.12 3.88 -1.94
C ALA A 324 2.17 5.01 -1.78
N PHE A 325 3.36 4.71 -1.23
CA PHE A 325 4.43 5.71 -1.16
C PHE A 325 5.31 5.70 -2.42
N LEU A 326 5.50 4.56 -3.08
CA LEU A 326 6.22 4.48 -4.35
C LEU A 326 5.57 5.34 -5.43
N PHE A 327 4.25 5.52 -5.39
CA PHE A 327 3.52 6.48 -6.22
C PHE A 327 4.07 7.89 -6.06
N LEU A 328 4.49 8.27 -4.86
CA LEU A 328 4.99 9.59 -4.52
C LEU A 328 6.48 9.80 -4.87
N LEU A 329 7.24 8.72 -5.07
CA LEU A 329 8.69 8.80 -5.34
C LEU A 329 9.05 9.01 -6.81
N ASP A 330 8.17 8.74 -7.74
CA ASP A 330 8.47 8.81 -9.19
C ASP A 330 8.65 10.24 -9.73
N GLY A 331 8.81 11.23 -8.84
CA GLY A 331 9.27 12.57 -9.18
C GLY A 331 8.43 13.35 -10.20
N ARG A 332 7.21 12.87 -10.52
CA ARG A 332 6.36 13.45 -11.57
C ARG A 332 5.14 14.19 -11.04
N LEU A 333 5.00 14.28 -9.72
CA LEU A 333 3.78 14.75 -9.07
C LEU A 333 3.53 16.25 -9.24
N GLU A 334 4.56 17.07 -9.39
CA GLU A 334 4.40 18.52 -9.58
C GLU A 334 3.69 18.89 -10.88
N ASN A 335 3.70 17.99 -11.87
CA ASN A 335 3.19 18.24 -13.21
C ASN A 335 2.14 17.21 -13.63
N ILE A 336 1.55 16.49 -12.68
CA ILE A 336 0.50 15.53 -12.99
C ILE A 336 -0.84 16.26 -13.15
N ASP A 337 -1.18 16.59 -14.38
CA ASP A 337 -2.55 16.95 -14.76
C ASP A 337 -3.50 15.75 -14.75
N SER A 338 -2.97 14.52 -14.57
CA SER A 338 -3.73 13.28 -14.59
C SER A 338 -3.03 12.15 -13.84
N TYR A 339 -3.76 11.47 -12.96
CA TYR A 339 -3.31 10.26 -12.26
C TYR A 339 -3.26 9.01 -13.17
N GLU A 340 -3.58 9.12 -14.44
CA GLU A 340 -3.55 8.02 -15.42
C GLU A 340 -2.13 7.72 -15.97
N ILE A 341 -1.11 8.38 -15.43
CA ILE A 341 0.29 8.14 -15.80
C ILE A 341 0.80 6.92 -15.00
N SER A 342 1.36 5.95 -15.72
CA SER A 342 1.96 4.77 -15.09
C SER A 342 3.26 5.14 -14.36
N ASN A 343 3.37 4.74 -13.09
CA ASN A 343 4.54 4.96 -12.25
C ASN A 343 4.80 3.76 -11.31
N TRP A 344 5.73 3.90 -10.39
CA TRP A 344 6.09 2.84 -9.44
C TRP A 344 4.94 2.42 -8.50
N GLY A 345 4.00 3.30 -8.24
CA GLY A 345 2.83 3.03 -7.40
C GLY A 345 1.59 2.55 -8.15
N GLY A 346 1.64 2.41 -9.47
CA GLY A 346 0.54 1.85 -10.24
C GLY A 346 0.23 2.56 -11.55
N THR A 347 -0.80 2.06 -12.21
CA THR A 347 -1.36 2.62 -13.43
C THR A 347 -2.87 2.78 -13.22
N PHE A 348 -3.32 3.99 -13.05
CA PHE A 348 -4.72 4.26 -12.75
C PHE A 348 -5.50 4.64 -14.00
N ARG A 349 -6.76 4.23 -14.07
CA ARG A 349 -7.74 4.73 -15.04
C ARG A 349 -8.83 5.51 -14.31
N LYS A 350 -9.27 6.59 -14.90
CA LYS A 350 -10.35 7.41 -14.37
C LYS A 350 -11.69 6.68 -14.49
N VAL A 351 -12.42 6.57 -13.39
CA VAL A 351 -13.78 5.99 -13.31
C VAL A 351 -14.83 7.09 -13.16
N SER A 352 -14.54 8.08 -12.31
CA SER A 352 -15.36 9.27 -12.15
C SER A 352 -14.45 10.48 -11.92
N GLU A 353 -15.01 11.65 -11.66
CA GLU A 353 -14.25 12.89 -11.54
C GLU A 353 -13.13 12.83 -10.50
N HIS A 354 -13.41 12.20 -9.36
CA HIS A 354 -12.50 12.07 -8.22
C HIS A 354 -12.15 10.64 -7.85
N TYR A 355 -12.42 9.65 -8.74
CA TYR A 355 -12.16 8.25 -8.44
C TYR A 355 -11.41 7.56 -9.58
N TYR A 356 -10.24 7.03 -9.25
CA TYR A 356 -9.31 6.35 -10.14
C TYR A 356 -9.02 4.95 -9.62
N VAL A 357 -8.87 3.97 -10.50
CA VAL A 357 -8.69 2.56 -10.14
C VAL A 357 -7.50 1.96 -10.86
N ASP A 358 -6.63 1.30 -10.12
CA ASP A 358 -5.60 0.41 -10.68
C ASP A 358 -6.09 -1.05 -10.63
N ASP A 359 -6.89 -1.42 -11.63
CA ASP A 359 -7.44 -2.77 -11.83
C ASP A 359 -6.78 -3.53 -13.00
N PHE A 360 -5.63 -3.05 -13.45
CA PHE A 360 -4.83 -3.71 -14.47
C PHE A 360 -4.16 -5.00 -13.95
N PRO A 361 -3.79 -5.94 -14.83
CA PRO A 361 -2.95 -7.06 -14.43
C PRO A 361 -1.68 -6.56 -13.75
N PRO A 362 -1.27 -7.11 -12.59
CA PRO A 362 -0.09 -6.63 -11.85
C PRO A 362 1.18 -6.56 -12.69
N ALA A 363 1.39 -7.50 -13.62
CA ALA A 363 2.51 -7.50 -14.57
C ALA A 363 2.50 -6.29 -15.53
N ASP A 364 1.33 -5.74 -15.81
CA ASP A 364 1.14 -4.62 -16.76
C ASP A 364 1.17 -3.25 -16.10
N THR A 365 1.25 -3.19 -14.78
CA THR A 365 1.35 -1.98 -13.96
C THR A 365 2.67 -1.99 -13.16
N ILE A 366 2.63 -2.10 -11.85
CA ILE A 366 3.79 -2.09 -10.94
C ILE A 366 4.85 -3.15 -11.33
N GLY A 367 4.41 -4.31 -11.82
CA GLY A 367 5.31 -5.38 -12.27
C GLY A 367 6.38 -4.95 -13.28
N ARG A 368 6.09 -3.92 -14.08
CA ARG A 368 7.06 -3.35 -15.05
C ARG A 368 8.26 -2.69 -14.38
N TYR A 369 8.09 -2.23 -13.13
CA TYR A 369 9.05 -1.42 -12.41
C TYR A 369 9.77 -2.18 -11.30
N LEU A 370 9.42 -3.45 -11.02
CA LEU A 370 9.94 -4.23 -9.90
C LEU A 370 11.47 -4.24 -9.80
N THR A 371 12.17 -4.35 -10.95
CA THR A 371 13.63 -4.30 -10.95
C THR A 371 14.13 -2.94 -10.49
N ALA A 372 13.59 -1.85 -11.03
CA ALA A 372 14.00 -0.50 -10.66
C ALA A 372 13.68 -0.18 -9.19
N ILE A 373 12.49 -0.56 -8.71
CA ILE A 373 12.06 -0.39 -7.32
C ILE A 373 13.02 -1.10 -6.36
N ASN A 374 13.31 -2.37 -6.62
CA ASN A 374 14.18 -3.15 -5.72
C ASN A 374 15.66 -2.73 -5.82
N GLU A 375 16.14 -2.32 -7.00
CA GLU A 375 17.50 -1.79 -7.16
C GLU A 375 17.68 -0.45 -6.44
N ASP A 376 16.68 0.44 -6.48
CA ASP A 376 16.68 1.69 -5.70
C ASP A 376 16.67 1.38 -4.20
N PHE A 377 15.80 0.50 -3.75
CA PHE A 377 15.75 0.08 -2.34
C PHE A 377 17.09 -0.49 -1.87
N ALA A 378 17.69 -1.39 -2.64
CA ALA A 378 19.01 -1.96 -2.35
C ALA A 378 20.13 -0.90 -2.28
N ALA A 379 20.08 0.07 -3.19
CA ALA A 379 21.04 1.18 -3.20
C ALA A 379 20.93 2.04 -1.93
N ARG A 380 19.71 2.28 -1.46
CA ARG A 380 19.45 3.03 -0.20
C ARG A 380 19.95 2.28 1.04
N ILE A 381 19.81 0.95 1.07
CA ILE A 381 20.29 0.09 2.17
C ILE A 381 21.80 0.00 2.19
N GLY A 382 22.42 -0.21 1.04
CA GLY A 382 23.84 -0.61 0.91
C GLY A 382 24.82 0.53 0.81
N SER A 383 24.36 1.72 0.69
CA SER A 383 25.17 2.93 0.51
C SER A 383 25.61 3.56 1.81
#